data_137346038cf13f833125eb90521d4063
#
_entry.id   137346038cf13f833125eb90521d4063
#
_cell.length_a   1.000
_cell.length_b   1.000
_cell.length_c   1.000
_cell.angle_alpha   90.00
_cell.angle_beta   90.00
_cell.angle_gamma   90.00
#
_symmetry.space_group_name_H-M   'P 1'
#
loop_
_entity.id
_entity.type
_entity.pdbx_description
1 polymer ?
#
loop_
_entity_poly.entity_id
_entity_poly.type
_entity_poly.pdbx_seq_one_letter_code
_entity_poly.pdbx_strand_id
1 'polypeptide(L)'
;MRRGINTVDTGRAFLAADESHDPSEFDGIDEVVRTVMEAVEAGRRITVYGDFDADGVCSTSVMVGALRELGADADWFIPDRISEGYGLNPEAIRMLAARGTGLIITVDCGVTAADEVDLAHELGL
;
A
#
# COMPACT_ATOMS: atom_id res chain seq x y z
N MET A 1 -24.00 -8.12 21.40
CA MET A 1 -23.81 -6.87 20.67
C MET A 1 -22.77 -7.07 19.55
N ARG A 2 -22.95 -6.45 18.38
CA ARG A 2 -22.21 -6.82 17.15
C ARG A 2 -20.73 -6.40 17.08
N ARG A 3 -20.22 -5.59 18.01
CA ARG A 3 -18.84 -5.04 17.96
C ARG A 3 -18.04 -5.21 19.26
N GLY A 4 -18.46 -6.11 20.14
CA GLY A 4 -17.77 -6.34 21.41
C GLY A 4 -17.88 -5.23 22.46
N ILE A 5 -18.58 -4.13 22.14
CA ILE A 5 -18.80 -3.00 23.06
C ILE A 5 -19.91 -3.37 24.03
N ASN A 6 -19.53 -3.94 25.18
CA ASN A 6 -20.49 -4.56 26.12
C ASN A 6 -20.59 -3.80 27.44
N THR A 7 -19.75 -2.78 27.68
CA THR A 7 -19.72 -1.97 28.91
C THR A 7 -19.75 -0.48 28.56
N VAL A 8 -20.09 0.34 29.55
CA VAL A 8 -20.04 1.81 29.40
C VAL A 8 -18.61 2.27 29.11
N ASP A 9 -17.61 1.64 29.74
CA ASP A 9 -16.21 2.03 29.58
C ASP A 9 -15.68 1.69 28.18
N THR A 10 -16.00 0.50 27.64
CA THR A 10 -15.68 0.17 26.24
C THR A 10 -16.43 1.06 25.25
N GLY A 11 -17.64 1.51 25.58
CA GLY A 11 -18.36 2.48 24.77
C GLY A 11 -17.73 3.86 24.78
N ARG A 12 -17.24 4.31 25.93
CA ARG A 12 -16.52 5.60 26.05
C ARG A 12 -15.21 5.58 25.30
N ALA A 13 -14.40 4.54 25.46
CA ALA A 13 -13.13 4.37 24.74
C ALA A 13 -13.35 4.39 23.22
N PHE A 14 -14.36 3.66 22.72
CA PHE A 14 -14.70 3.67 21.29
C PHE A 14 -15.10 5.06 20.77
N LEU A 15 -15.84 5.85 21.57
CA LEU A 15 -16.27 7.19 21.18
C LEU A 15 -15.15 8.24 21.33
N ALA A 16 -14.22 8.03 22.24
CA ALA A 16 -13.06 8.91 22.41
C ALA A 16 -12.12 8.84 21.19
N ALA A 17 -12.01 7.64 20.57
CA ALA A 17 -11.18 7.40 19.37
C ALA A 17 -9.74 7.91 19.55
N ASP A 18 -9.20 7.79 20.78
CA ASP A 18 -7.87 8.26 21.18
C ASP A 18 -6.85 7.10 21.33
N GLU A 19 -7.27 5.89 20.99
CA GLU A 19 -6.40 4.73 20.95
C GLU A 19 -5.36 4.88 19.85
N SER A 20 -4.10 4.77 20.22
CA SER A 20 -2.95 4.84 19.30
C SER A 20 -2.07 3.61 19.50
N HIS A 21 -1.67 2.99 18.42
CA HIS A 21 -0.78 1.84 18.40
C HIS A 21 0.56 2.22 17.79
N ASP A 22 1.63 1.67 18.34
CA ASP A 22 2.96 1.88 17.77
C ASP A 22 3.05 1.12 16.42
N PRO A 23 3.56 1.75 15.35
CA PRO A 23 3.72 1.08 14.05
C PRO A 23 4.52 -0.23 14.13
N SER A 24 5.45 -0.37 15.09
CA SER A 24 6.21 -1.60 15.31
C SER A 24 5.39 -2.79 15.79
N GLU A 25 4.14 -2.56 16.22
CA GLU A 25 3.20 -3.63 16.59
C GLU A 25 2.59 -4.35 15.38
N PHE A 26 2.76 -3.82 14.17
CA PHE A 26 2.30 -4.48 12.95
C PHE A 26 3.16 -5.70 12.61
N ASP A 27 2.52 -6.85 12.48
CA ASP A 27 3.17 -8.07 12.03
C ASP A 27 3.84 -7.86 10.66
N GLY A 28 5.12 -8.21 10.55
CA GLY A 28 5.88 -8.11 9.31
C GLY A 28 6.38 -6.70 8.94
N ILE A 29 6.14 -5.67 9.76
CA ILE A 29 6.55 -4.30 9.44
C ILE A 29 8.06 -4.16 9.22
N ASP A 30 8.88 -4.87 10.01
CA ASP A 30 10.33 -4.84 9.88
C ASP A 30 10.79 -5.38 8.52
N GLU A 31 10.13 -6.40 8.00
CA GLU A 31 10.41 -6.95 6.68
C GLU A 31 10.02 -5.98 5.57
N VAL A 32 8.86 -5.33 5.69
CA VAL A 32 8.41 -4.30 4.74
C VAL A 32 9.39 -3.14 4.73
N VAL A 33 9.77 -2.61 5.89
CA VAL A 33 10.74 -1.51 6.00
C VAL A 33 12.07 -1.90 5.36
N ARG A 34 12.59 -3.10 5.67
CA ARG A 34 13.83 -3.60 5.07
C ARG A 34 13.73 -3.66 3.54
N THR A 35 12.67 -4.22 2.99
CA THR A 35 12.46 -4.34 1.53
C THR A 35 12.42 -2.98 0.84
N VAL A 36 11.71 -2.02 1.44
CA VAL A 36 11.64 -0.65 0.94
C VAL A 36 13.01 0.02 0.97
N MET A 37 13.73 -0.08 2.10
CA MET A 37 15.05 0.54 2.23
C MET A 37 16.08 -0.07 1.27
N GLU A 38 16.06 -1.39 1.08
CA GLU A 38 16.91 -2.06 0.08
C GLU A 38 16.61 -1.57 -1.35
N ALA A 39 15.33 -1.31 -1.67
CA ALA A 39 14.94 -0.76 -2.97
C ALA A 39 15.44 0.69 -3.15
N VAL A 40 15.34 1.50 -2.10
CA VAL A 40 15.85 2.89 -2.10
C VAL A 40 17.37 2.90 -2.29
N GLU A 41 18.10 2.12 -1.49
CA GLU A 41 19.57 2.04 -1.56
C GLU A 41 20.07 1.52 -2.91
N ALA A 42 19.35 0.59 -3.51
CA ALA A 42 19.65 0.05 -4.84
C ALA A 42 19.21 0.99 -5.99
N GLY A 43 18.60 2.13 -5.69
CA GLY A 43 18.08 3.07 -6.70
C GLY A 43 16.98 2.47 -7.58
N ARG A 44 16.26 1.47 -7.07
CA ARG A 44 15.12 0.88 -7.81
C ARG A 44 13.95 1.85 -7.80
N ARG A 45 13.26 1.97 -8.94
CA ARG A 45 12.01 2.73 -9.01
C ARG A 45 10.94 2.05 -8.20
N ILE A 46 10.26 2.81 -7.34
CA ILE A 46 9.16 2.35 -6.51
C ILE A 46 7.87 2.97 -7.03
N THR A 47 6.88 2.14 -7.41
CA THR A 47 5.56 2.62 -7.81
C THR A 47 4.55 2.32 -6.72
N VAL A 48 3.88 3.34 -6.21
CA VAL A 48 2.76 3.20 -5.29
C VAL A 48 1.49 2.97 -6.11
N TYR A 49 0.90 1.80 -5.94
CA TYR A 49 -0.34 1.40 -6.61
C TYR A 49 -1.51 1.65 -5.66
N GLY A 50 -2.33 2.63 -5.96
CA GLY A 50 -3.45 3.05 -5.12
C GLY A 50 -4.82 2.71 -5.68
N ASP A 51 -5.85 3.11 -4.93
CA ASP A 51 -7.23 3.09 -5.40
C ASP A 51 -7.68 4.49 -5.84
N PHE A 52 -8.77 4.53 -6.59
CA PHE A 52 -9.31 5.75 -7.22
C PHE A 52 -10.24 6.56 -6.30
N ASP A 53 -10.58 6.08 -5.11
CA ASP A 53 -11.41 6.82 -4.15
C ASP A 53 -10.57 7.76 -3.26
N ALA A 54 -11.24 8.44 -2.32
CA ALA A 54 -10.56 9.43 -1.49
C ALA A 54 -9.48 8.82 -0.59
N ASP A 55 -9.71 7.61 -0.06
CA ASP A 55 -8.77 6.92 0.83
C ASP A 55 -7.55 6.44 0.03
N GLY A 56 -7.77 5.86 -1.15
CA GLY A 56 -6.71 5.44 -2.07
C GLY A 56 -5.86 6.61 -2.57
N VAL A 57 -6.46 7.73 -2.97
CA VAL A 57 -5.72 8.93 -3.41
C VAL A 57 -4.93 9.55 -2.26
N CYS A 58 -5.51 9.65 -1.06
CA CYS A 58 -4.83 10.22 0.10
C CYS A 58 -3.67 9.33 0.55
N SER A 59 -3.87 8.02 0.68
CA SER A 59 -2.82 7.08 1.07
C SER A 59 -1.68 7.01 0.04
N THR A 60 -2.01 7.04 -1.25
CA THR A 60 -1.01 7.17 -2.32
C THR A 60 -0.17 8.42 -2.17
N SER A 61 -0.80 9.56 -1.93
CA SER A 61 -0.10 10.85 -1.78
C SER A 61 0.84 10.86 -0.58
N VAL A 62 0.40 10.32 0.56
CA VAL A 62 1.21 10.19 1.77
C VAL A 62 2.41 9.27 1.54
N MET A 63 2.18 8.10 0.95
CA MET A 63 3.24 7.11 0.71
C MET A 63 4.29 7.64 -0.28
N VAL A 64 3.87 8.21 -1.41
CA VAL A 64 4.79 8.80 -2.39
C VAL A 64 5.58 9.95 -1.78
N GLY A 65 4.94 10.80 -0.97
CA GLY A 65 5.61 11.88 -0.25
C GLY A 65 6.71 11.37 0.67
N ALA A 66 6.39 10.38 1.52
CA ALA A 66 7.35 9.76 2.44
C ALA A 66 8.52 9.08 1.72
N LEU A 67 8.26 8.33 0.65
CA LEU A 67 9.30 7.69 -0.15
C LEU A 67 10.25 8.70 -0.77
N ARG A 68 9.74 9.82 -1.29
CA ARG A 68 10.56 10.89 -1.86
C ARG A 68 11.40 11.61 -0.82
N GLU A 69 10.89 11.81 0.39
CA GLU A 69 11.68 12.34 1.52
C GLU A 69 12.82 11.41 1.91
N LEU A 70 12.67 10.09 1.73
CA LEU A 70 13.74 9.10 1.89
C LEU A 70 14.72 9.05 0.69
N GLY A 71 14.49 9.85 -0.35
CA GLY A 71 15.34 9.89 -1.54
C GLY A 71 15.01 8.84 -2.61
N ALA A 72 13.88 8.16 -2.53
CA ALA A 72 13.48 7.17 -3.52
C ALA A 72 13.06 7.81 -4.86
N ASP A 73 13.36 7.12 -5.98
CA ASP A 73 12.68 7.35 -7.27
C ASP A 73 11.26 6.77 -7.18
N ALA A 74 10.32 7.57 -6.68
CA ALA A 74 8.95 7.15 -6.41
C ALA A 74 7.95 7.85 -7.32
N ASP A 75 7.09 7.04 -7.96
CA ASP A 75 5.92 7.48 -8.71
C ASP A 75 4.66 6.77 -8.21
N TRP A 76 3.55 6.96 -8.91
CA TRP A 76 2.27 6.34 -8.54
C TRP A 76 1.53 5.84 -9.77
N PHE A 77 0.64 4.88 -9.52
CA PHE A 77 -0.36 4.42 -10.45
C PHE A 77 -1.71 4.27 -9.74
N ILE A 78 -2.76 4.84 -10.30
CA ILE A 78 -4.14 4.66 -9.84
C ILE A 78 -4.94 4.19 -11.05
N PRO A 79 -5.59 3.01 -10.98
CA PRO A 79 -6.37 2.49 -12.09
C PRO A 79 -7.59 3.36 -12.39
N ASP A 80 -7.96 3.43 -13.66
CA ASP A 80 -9.22 4.07 -14.05
C ASP A 80 -10.42 3.20 -13.65
N ARG A 81 -11.33 3.80 -12.90
CA ARG A 81 -12.50 3.10 -12.32
C ARG A 81 -13.37 2.39 -13.36
N ILE A 82 -13.49 2.94 -14.55
CA ILE A 82 -14.44 2.49 -15.57
C ILE A 82 -13.80 1.42 -16.46
N SER A 83 -12.56 1.63 -16.87
CA SER A 83 -11.87 0.78 -17.83
C SER A 83 -11.05 -0.34 -17.19
N GLU A 84 -10.51 -0.13 -15.97
CA GLU A 84 -9.58 -1.04 -15.31
C GLU A 84 -10.16 -1.70 -14.05
N GLY A 85 -11.20 -1.09 -13.43
CA GLY A 85 -11.86 -1.63 -12.26
C GLY A 85 -11.10 -1.35 -10.95
N TYR A 86 -11.43 -2.13 -9.91
CA TYR A 86 -10.84 -1.99 -8.57
C TYR A 86 -9.67 -2.97 -8.38
N GLY A 87 -8.63 -2.49 -7.73
CA GLY A 87 -7.51 -3.32 -7.28
C GLY A 87 -6.43 -3.54 -8.33
N LEU A 88 -5.51 -4.46 -8.02
CA LEU A 88 -4.45 -4.82 -8.95
C LEU A 88 -5.04 -5.52 -10.19
N ASN A 89 -4.43 -5.26 -11.33
CA ASN A 89 -4.77 -5.97 -12.55
C ASN A 89 -3.51 -6.36 -13.34
N PRO A 90 -3.52 -7.52 -14.03
CA PRO A 90 -2.35 -8.05 -14.71
C PRO A 90 -1.79 -7.12 -15.81
N GLU A 91 -2.63 -6.33 -16.46
CA GLU A 91 -2.20 -5.42 -17.53
C GLU A 91 -1.41 -4.25 -16.97
N ALA A 92 -1.89 -3.65 -15.85
CA ALA A 92 -1.18 -2.61 -15.14
C ALA A 92 0.17 -3.11 -14.62
N ILE A 93 0.24 -4.30 -14.02
CA ILE A 93 1.49 -4.88 -13.52
C ILE A 93 2.50 -5.07 -14.66
N ARG A 94 2.09 -5.62 -15.80
CA ARG A 94 2.98 -5.76 -16.97
C ARG A 94 3.45 -4.41 -17.50
N MET A 95 2.57 -3.43 -17.53
CA MET A 95 2.91 -2.07 -17.94
C MET A 95 3.92 -1.42 -16.99
N LEU A 96 3.75 -1.58 -15.68
CA LEU A 96 4.67 -1.06 -14.68
C LEU A 96 6.04 -1.74 -14.77
N ALA A 97 6.08 -3.06 -14.92
CA ALA A 97 7.33 -3.79 -15.18
C ALA A 97 8.05 -3.26 -16.42
N ALA A 98 7.33 -3.08 -17.53
CA ALA A 98 7.88 -2.54 -18.77
C ALA A 98 8.40 -1.10 -18.65
N ARG A 99 7.90 -0.31 -17.69
CA ARG A 99 8.37 1.05 -17.36
C ARG A 99 9.60 1.07 -16.45
N GLY A 100 10.05 -0.11 -15.99
CA GLY A 100 11.21 -0.24 -15.11
C GLY A 100 10.90 -0.05 -13.63
N THR A 101 9.65 -0.23 -13.21
CA THR A 101 9.31 -0.38 -11.78
C THR A 101 10.09 -1.57 -11.24
N GLY A 102 10.70 -1.43 -10.07
CA GLY A 102 11.45 -2.48 -9.38
C GLY A 102 10.84 -2.89 -8.05
N LEU A 103 9.84 -2.14 -7.57
CA LEU A 103 9.03 -2.48 -6.40
C LEU A 103 7.65 -1.84 -6.55
N ILE A 104 6.59 -2.59 -6.30
CA ILE A 104 5.23 -2.07 -6.18
C ILE A 104 4.83 -2.07 -4.70
N ILE A 105 4.31 -0.95 -4.22
CA ILE A 105 3.69 -0.85 -2.90
C ILE A 105 2.21 -0.57 -3.11
N THR A 106 1.35 -1.48 -2.67
CA THR A 106 -0.10 -1.29 -2.74
C THR A 106 -0.60 -0.53 -1.53
N VAL A 107 -1.50 0.40 -1.75
CA VAL A 107 -2.19 1.14 -0.69
C VAL A 107 -3.70 1.14 -0.95
N ASP A 108 -4.47 0.86 0.10
CA ASP A 108 -5.93 0.76 0.06
C ASP A 108 -6.48 -0.29 -0.93
N CYS A 109 -5.64 -1.24 -1.33
CA CYS A 109 -6.00 -2.36 -2.19
C CYS A 109 -4.97 -3.50 -2.08
N GLY A 110 -5.21 -4.62 -2.77
CA GLY A 110 -4.21 -5.66 -2.98
C GLY A 110 -4.25 -6.85 -2.02
N VAL A 111 -4.92 -6.77 -0.85
CA VAL A 111 -4.89 -7.83 0.18
C VAL A 111 -5.35 -9.20 -0.33
N THR A 112 -6.22 -9.25 -1.32
CA THR A 112 -6.75 -10.51 -1.90
C THR A 112 -6.19 -10.84 -3.28
N ALA A 113 -5.22 -10.09 -3.77
CA ALA A 113 -4.71 -10.16 -5.14
C ALA A 113 -3.50 -11.12 -5.25
N ALA A 114 -3.65 -12.36 -4.78
CA ALA A 114 -2.55 -13.33 -4.75
C ALA A 114 -1.99 -13.65 -6.16
N ASP A 115 -2.87 -13.87 -7.14
CA ASP A 115 -2.46 -14.19 -8.51
C ASP A 115 -1.70 -13.02 -9.16
N GLU A 116 -2.10 -11.78 -8.87
CA GLU A 116 -1.43 -10.57 -9.33
C GLU A 116 -0.07 -10.35 -8.67
N VAL A 117 0.05 -10.72 -7.40
CA VAL A 117 1.34 -10.68 -6.67
C VAL A 117 2.29 -11.72 -7.25
N ASP A 118 1.82 -12.93 -7.53
CA ASP A 118 2.62 -13.98 -8.18
C ASP A 118 3.12 -13.51 -9.55
N LEU A 119 2.24 -12.89 -10.35
CA LEU A 119 2.63 -12.30 -11.64
C LEU A 119 3.69 -11.20 -11.47
N ALA A 120 3.56 -10.34 -10.46
CA ALA A 120 4.55 -9.30 -10.19
C ALA A 120 5.92 -9.94 -9.88
N HIS A 121 5.97 -10.96 -9.04
CA HIS A 121 7.20 -11.71 -8.74
C HIS A 121 7.81 -12.38 -9.98
N GLU A 122 6.97 -12.98 -10.86
CA GLU A 122 7.45 -13.56 -12.14
C GLU A 122 8.10 -12.52 -13.05
N LEU A 123 7.65 -11.27 -12.99
CA LEU A 123 8.17 -10.14 -13.75
C LEU A 123 9.37 -9.45 -13.08
N GLY A 124 9.76 -9.87 -11.87
CA GLY A 124 10.91 -9.34 -11.14
C GLY A 124 10.62 -8.06 -10.34
N LEU A 125 9.35 -7.84 -10.02
CA LEU A 125 8.89 -6.72 -9.19
C LEU A 125 8.90 -7.08 -7.71
#